data_bb3060444892746144533a14a4721fac
#
_entry.id   bb3060444892746144533a14a4721fac
#
_cell.length_a   1.000
_cell.length_b   1.000
_cell.length_c   1.000
_cell.angle_alpha   90.00
_cell.angle_beta   90.00
_cell.angle_gamma   90.00
#
_symmetry.space_group_name_H-M   'P 1'
#
loop_
_entity.id
_entity.type
_entity.pdbx_description
1 polymer ?
#
loop_
_entity_poly.entity_id
_entity_poly.type
_entity_poly.pdbx_seq_one_letter_code
_entity_poly.pdbx_strand_id
1 'polypeptide(L)'
;VSVPYHRMFRVDGRWRWWRPLAAIGVFLGFYLASQVLIAVAWFVPIGVQSGPEGLQRFQESLTSGALDPTDPVVLSMTIVSLVVLLPSIMAAVRIVKLGPFGQLSSVRTRIRWGWMARCLLPLLVLAVIMVGLQSWGTFTVDGSGVHWDTAVLGQSTVTLGTLTLTIVMVVLLVPFQAAAEEYVFRGFLMQTIGAWIPWRRVGAVVAVLVSTAVFAIGHVPNGYNVWGILDVGSFGLIAAVIVLRTGGLEATILQHALNNVTIFVLQAPGWSKVDIEASDGTWQGWLVTLGTSLLYWGLVELVAWRSGLDRRFPGEETPRFRGVAPAWAGGSRWVRPGGSGWSGAPARSEGVAGPVAAHVGASGPVEDAAGVAGRP
;
A
#
# COMPACT_ATOMS: atom_id res chain seq x y z
N VAL A 1 6.05 19.07 -15.05
CA VAL A 1 5.91 19.10 -13.57
C VAL A 1 5.57 17.71 -13.11
N SER A 2 6.40 17.09 -12.25
CA SER A 2 6.16 15.74 -11.76
C SER A 2 5.20 15.71 -10.57
N VAL A 3 4.39 14.66 -10.44
CA VAL A 3 3.37 14.50 -9.39
C VAL A 3 3.88 13.56 -8.30
N PRO A 4 3.89 14.00 -7.03
CA PRO A 4 4.27 13.13 -5.91
C PRO A 4 3.14 12.13 -5.58
N TYR A 5 3.49 11.01 -4.93
CA TYR A 5 2.60 9.90 -4.66
C TYR A 5 1.28 10.29 -3.96
N HIS A 6 1.33 11.12 -2.91
CA HIS A 6 0.14 11.54 -2.17
C HIS A 6 -0.85 12.39 -3.00
N ARG A 7 -0.50 12.75 -4.23
CA ARG A 7 -1.35 13.53 -5.13
C ARG A 7 -1.79 12.78 -6.39
N MET A 8 -1.55 11.48 -6.42
CA MET A 8 -1.85 10.66 -7.60
C MET A 8 -3.32 10.69 -7.99
N PHE A 9 -4.27 10.89 -7.07
CA PHE A 9 -5.69 11.08 -7.43
C PHE A 9 -5.96 12.34 -8.27
N ARG A 10 -5.01 13.26 -8.37
CA ARG A 10 -5.11 14.44 -9.23
C ARG A 10 -4.58 14.23 -10.65
N VAL A 11 -4.11 13.05 -10.98
CA VAL A 11 -3.67 12.69 -12.33
C VAL A 11 -4.89 12.38 -13.21
N ASP A 12 -4.76 12.54 -14.52
CA ASP A 12 -5.74 12.14 -15.56
C ASP A 12 -7.10 12.86 -15.58
N GLY A 13 -7.24 14.01 -14.93
CA GLY A 13 -8.47 14.82 -15.01
C GLY A 13 -9.70 14.22 -14.34
N ARG A 14 -9.55 13.10 -13.65
CA ARG A 14 -10.66 12.39 -12.98
C ARG A 14 -10.98 12.93 -11.58
N TRP A 15 -10.13 13.75 -11.04
CA TRP A 15 -10.31 14.30 -9.70
C TRP A 15 -11.62 15.09 -9.58
N ARG A 16 -12.40 14.74 -8.53
CA ARG A 16 -13.54 15.49 -8.01
C ARG A 16 -13.49 15.40 -6.49
N TRP A 17 -13.72 16.48 -5.79
CA TRP A 17 -13.58 16.55 -4.33
C TRP A 17 -14.44 15.53 -3.57
N TRP A 18 -15.62 15.19 -4.10
CA TRP A 18 -16.59 14.27 -3.49
C TRP A 18 -16.28 12.77 -3.78
N ARG A 19 -15.55 12.46 -4.83
CA ARG A 19 -15.27 11.05 -5.20
C ARG A 19 -14.58 10.25 -4.11
N PRO A 20 -13.59 10.77 -3.37
CA PRO A 20 -13.03 10.02 -2.25
C PRO A 20 -14.05 9.72 -1.16
N LEU A 21 -15.01 10.63 -0.86
CA LEU A 21 -16.08 10.38 0.09
C LEU A 21 -17.01 9.27 -0.39
N ALA A 22 -17.41 9.30 -1.66
CA ALA A 22 -18.19 8.22 -2.27
C ALA A 22 -17.41 6.88 -2.25
N ALA A 23 -16.09 6.91 -2.48
CA ALA A 23 -15.26 5.72 -2.39
C ALA A 23 -15.19 5.16 -0.96
N ILE A 24 -15.15 6.00 0.06
CA ILE A 24 -15.25 5.56 1.46
C ILE A 24 -16.58 4.84 1.69
N GLY A 25 -17.70 5.41 1.24
CA GLY A 25 -19.03 4.78 1.38
C GLY A 25 -19.11 3.42 0.68
N VAL A 26 -18.61 3.32 -0.56
CA VAL A 26 -18.57 2.07 -1.32
C VAL A 26 -17.63 1.06 -0.64
N PHE A 27 -16.45 1.49 -0.19
CA PHE A 27 -15.49 0.66 0.54
C PHE A 27 -16.11 0.06 1.80
N LEU A 28 -16.74 0.90 2.64
CA LEU A 28 -17.40 0.45 3.85
C LEU A 28 -18.56 -0.52 3.54
N GLY A 29 -19.36 -0.27 2.51
CA GLY A 29 -20.44 -1.15 2.08
C GLY A 29 -19.92 -2.54 1.70
N PHE A 30 -18.87 -2.62 0.86
CA PHE A 30 -18.26 -3.89 0.47
C PHE A 30 -17.58 -4.59 1.65
N TYR A 31 -16.87 -3.84 2.49
CA TYR A 31 -16.20 -4.37 3.66
C TYR A 31 -17.19 -4.97 4.65
N LEU A 32 -18.24 -4.23 5.03
CA LEU A 32 -19.28 -4.70 5.95
C LEU A 32 -20.05 -5.92 5.38
N ALA A 33 -20.39 -5.90 4.11
CA ALA A 33 -21.00 -7.07 3.45
C ALA A 33 -20.09 -8.30 3.50
N SER A 34 -18.78 -8.11 3.29
CA SER A 34 -17.80 -9.19 3.42
C SER A 34 -17.67 -9.69 4.86
N GLN A 35 -17.75 -8.80 5.88
CA GLN A 35 -17.73 -9.22 7.28
C GLN A 35 -18.94 -10.11 7.62
N VAL A 36 -20.13 -9.80 7.10
CA VAL A 36 -21.31 -10.65 7.28
C VAL A 36 -21.08 -12.04 6.66
N LEU A 37 -20.53 -12.10 5.44
CA LEU A 37 -20.23 -13.39 4.78
C LEU A 37 -19.18 -14.19 5.55
N ILE A 38 -18.14 -13.54 6.05
CA ILE A 38 -17.09 -14.15 6.89
C ILE A 38 -17.73 -14.67 8.18
N ALA A 39 -18.53 -13.86 8.87
CA ALA A 39 -19.22 -14.30 10.07
C ALA A 39 -20.06 -15.57 9.81
N VAL A 40 -20.87 -15.58 8.76
CA VAL A 40 -21.66 -16.77 8.39
C VAL A 40 -20.75 -17.98 8.12
N ALA A 41 -19.64 -17.78 7.39
CA ALA A 41 -18.73 -18.87 7.01
C ALA A 41 -18.00 -19.50 8.21
N TRP A 42 -17.79 -18.78 9.31
CA TRP A 42 -17.16 -19.30 10.53
C TRP A 42 -18.19 -19.72 11.59
N PHE A 43 -19.16 -18.87 11.90
CA PHE A 43 -20.13 -19.15 12.98
C PHE A 43 -21.04 -20.34 12.67
N VAL A 44 -21.49 -20.51 11.42
CA VAL A 44 -22.40 -21.62 11.05
C VAL A 44 -21.73 -23.00 11.21
N PRO A 45 -20.53 -23.26 10.66
CA PRO A 45 -19.86 -24.55 10.86
C PRO A 45 -19.54 -24.83 12.32
N ILE A 46 -19.08 -23.82 13.08
CA ILE A 46 -18.76 -23.96 14.50
C ILE A 46 -20.04 -24.31 15.29
N GLY A 47 -21.13 -23.60 15.05
CA GLY A 47 -22.42 -23.88 15.69
C GLY A 47 -22.95 -25.27 15.40
N VAL A 48 -22.79 -25.75 14.15
CA VAL A 48 -23.22 -27.10 13.74
C VAL A 48 -22.33 -28.19 14.38
N GLN A 49 -21.01 -27.96 14.46
CA GLN A 49 -20.06 -28.98 14.96
C GLN A 49 -19.94 -29.01 16.48
N SER A 50 -19.96 -27.85 17.12
CA SER A 50 -19.63 -27.70 18.55
C SER A 50 -20.82 -27.23 19.40
N GLY A 51 -21.96 -27.00 18.81
CA GLY A 51 -23.18 -26.57 19.48
C GLY A 51 -23.09 -25.16 20.10
N PRO A 52 -24.07 -24.79 20.95
CA PRO A 52 -24.14 -23.45 21.55
C PRO A 52 -22.92 -23.09 22.40
N GLU A 53 -22.39 -24.06 23.18
CA GLU A 53 -21.22 -23.83 24.03
C GLU A 53 -19.94 -23.58 23.23
N GLY A 54 -19.75 -24.29 22.12
CA GLY A 54 -18.62 -24.07 21.22
C GLY A 54 -18.69 -22.70 20.55
N LEU A 55 -19.91 -22.30 20.18
CA LEU A 55 -20.16 -20.99 19.59
C LEU A 55 -19.87 -19.85 20.58
N GLN A 56 -20.28 -20.03 21.84
CA GLN A 56 -20.01 -19.05 22.89
C GLN A 56 -18.50 -18.91 23.14
N ARG A 57 -17.75 -20.03 23.28
CA ARG A 57 -16.28 -20.00 23.43
C ARG A 57 -15.60 -19.29 22.27
N PHE A 58 -16.01 -19.57 21.04
CA PHE A 58 -15.47 -18.90 19.86
C PHE A 58 -15.75 -17.40 19.88
N GLN A 59 -16.95 -16.98 20.29
CA GLN A 59 -17.30 -15.58 20.42
C GLN A 59 -16.47 -14.89 21.51
N GLU A 60 -16.29 -15.53 22.66
CA GLU A 60 -15.43 -15.03 23.74
C GLU A 60 -13.98 -14.85 23.27
N SER A 61 -13.42 -15.81 22.52
CA SER A 61 -12.08 -15.69 21.95
C SER A 61 -11.94 -14.51 20.98
N LEU A 62 -12.97 -14.20 20.18
CA LEU A 62 -12.96 -13.05 19.29
C LEU A 62 -13.08 -11.72 20.03
N THR A 63 -13.77 -11.70 21.17
CA THR A 63 -14.05 -10.47 21.93
C THR A 63 -13.00 -10.18 23.01
N SER A 64 -12.14 -11.13 23.32
CA SER A 64 -11.04 -10.94 24.29
C SER A 64 -10.02 -9.87 23.87
N GLY A 65 -10.08 -9.40 22.60
CA GLY A 65 -9.17 -8.41 22.07
C GLY A 65 -7.77 -8.93 21.74
N ALA A 66 -7.43 -10.14 22.19
CA ALA A 66 -6.15 -10.78 21.91
C ALA A 66 -6.27 -11.71 20.71
N LEU A 67 -5.41 -11.48 19.71
CA LEU A 67 -5.19 -12.46 18.65
C LEU A 67 -4.43 -13.66 19.24
N ASP A 68 -5.09 -14.80 19.39
CA ASP A 68 -4.44 -16.03 19.81
C ASP A 68 -3.88 -16.79 18.59
N PRO A 69 -2.56 -16.72 18.34
CA PRO A 69 -1.93 -17.44 17.23
C PRO A 69 -1.88 -18.96 17.45
N THR A 70 -2.22 -19.43 18.65
CA THR A 70 -2.30 -20.88 18.95
C THR A 70 -3.65 -21.46 18.52
N ASP A 71 -4.67 -20.63 18.31
CA ASP A 71 -5.97 -21.03 17.73
C ASP A 71 -6.06 -20.65 16.23
N PRO A 72 -5.83 -21.61 15.30
CA PRO A 72 -5.86 -21.31 13.87
C PRO A 72 -7.25 -20.91 13.36
N VAL A 73 -8.33 -21.24 14.06
CA VAL A 73 -9.70 -20.90 13.64
C VAL A 73 -9.96 -19.42 13.89
N VAL A 74 -9.67 -18.94 15.11
CA VAL A 74 -9.80 -17.52 15.48
C VAL A 74 -8.85 -16.67 14.61
N LEU A 75 -7.58 -17.09 14.52
CA LEU A 75 -6.58 -16.39 13.71
C LEU A 75 -6.97 -16.30 12.23
N SER A 76 -7.51 -17.40 11.65
CA SER A 76 -7.92 -17.39 10.23
C SER A 76 -9.05 -16.41 9.96
N MET A 77 -10.07 -16.37 10.82
CA MET A 77 -11.18 -15.41 10.68
C MET A 77 -10.66 -13.97 10.73
N THR A 78 -9.80 -13.69 11.68
CA THR A 78 -9.25 -12.34 11.86
C THR A 78 -8.39 -11.93 10.66
N ILE A 79 -7.46 -12.78 10.20
CA ILE A 79 -6.62 -12.45 9.03
C ILE A 79 -7.48 -12.27 7.78
N VAL A 80 -8.45 -13.17 7.52
CA VAL A 80 -9.34 -13.06 6.35
C VAL A 80 -10.18 -11.79 6.42
N SER A 81 -10.64 -11.39 7.62
CA SER A 81 -11.36 -10.14 7.84
C SER A 81 -10.56 -8.90 7.43
N LEU A 82 -9.24 -8.95 7.56
CA LEU A 82 -8.34 -7.87 7.13
C LEU A 82 -7.96 -8.00 5.64
N VAL A 83 -7.77 -9.23 5.12
CA VAL A 83 -7.47 -9.44 3.69
C VAL A 83 -8.55 -8.86 2.78
N VAL A 84 -9.83 -8.94 3.18
CA VAL A 84 -10.95 -8.42 2.37
C VAL A 84 -10.99 -6.88 2.27
N LEU A 85 -10.19 -6.15 3.06
CA LEU A 85 -9.97 -4.72 2.85
C LEU A 85 -9.43 -4.44 1.44
N LEU A 86 -8.54 -5.32 0.92
CA LEU A 86 -7.92 -5.13 -0.40
C LEU A 86 -8.94 -5.19 -1.54
N PRO A 87 -9.73 -6.26 -1.75
CA PRO A 87 -10.76 -6.26 -2.79
C PRO A 87 -11.83 -5.18 -2.56
N SER A 88 -12.15 -4.82 -1.31
CA SER A 88 -13.10 -3.77 -0.99
C SER A 88 -12.63 -2.38 -1.46
N ILE A 89 -11.37 -2.04 -1.21
CA ILE A 89 -10.81 -0.76 -1.68
C ILE A 89 -10.59 -0.75 -3.19
N MET A 90 -10.26 -1.88 -3.81
CA MET A 90 -10.17 -2.03 -5.26
C MET A 90 -11.53 -1.76 -5.92
N ALA A 91 -12.59 -2.36 -5.40
CA ALA A 91 -13.96 -2.15 -5.87
C ALA A 91 -14.36 -0.67 -5.74
N ALA A 92 -14.10 -0.04 -4.59
CA ALA A 92 -14.42 1.35 -4.33
C ALA A 92 -13.76 2.31 -5.32
N VAL A 93 -12.44 2.20 -5.49
CA VAL A 93 -11.67 3.06 -6.41
C VAL A 93 -12.15 2.89 -7.86
N ARG A 94 -12.48 1.66 -8.27
CA ARG A 94 -12.95 1.36 -9.63
C ARG A 94 -14.37 1.86 -9.88
N ILE A 95 -15.31 1.60 -8.97
CA ILE A 95 -16.72 1.99 -9.09
C ILE A 95 -16.85 3.51 -9.15
N VAL A 96 -16.16 4.21 -8.27
CA VAL A 96 -16.19 5.68 -8.18
C VAL A 96 -15.33 6.35 -9.26
N LYS A 97 -14.57 5.55 -10.02
CA LYS A 97 -13.70 6.04 -11.11
C LYS A 97 -12.68 7.08 -10.64
N LEU A 98 -12.05 6.84 -9.48
CA LEU A 98 -10.98 7.69 -8.96
C LEU A 98 -9.69 7.57 -9.78
N GLY A 99 -9.44 6.42 -10.39
CA GLY A 99 -8.29 6.14 -11.22
C GLY A 99 -8.10 4.63 -11.44
N PRO A 100 -7.04 4.20 -12.13
CA PRO A 100 -6.67 2.80 -12.17
C PRO A 100 -6.22 2.36 -10.76
N PHE A 101 -6.58 1.13 -10.36
CA PHE A 101 -6.21 0.60 -9.04
C PHE A 101 -4.69 0.65 -8.79
N GLY A 102 -3.89 0.34 -9.80
CA GLY A 102 -2.44 0.40 -9.71
C GLY A 102 -1.86 1.77 -9.33
N GLN A 103 -2.67 2.85 -9.41
CA GLN A 103 -2.31 4.18 -8.91
C GLN A 103 -2.10 4.20 -7.39
N LEU A 104 -2.80 3.30 -6.66
CA LEU A 104 -2.54 3.10 -5.23
C LEU A 104 -1.21 2.38 -4.99
N SER A 105 -0.76 1.52 -5.91
CA SER A 105 0.48 0.77 -5.75
C SER A 105 1.71 1.66 -5.83
N SER A 106 1.80 2.51 -6.84
CA SER A 106 2.96 3.39 -7.04
C SER A 106 2.72 4.52 -8.05
N VAL A 107 3.66 5.44 -8.13
CA VAL A 107 3.73 6.48 -9.15
C VAL A 107 3.86 5.93 -10.58
N ARG A 108 4.15 4.64 -10.75
CA ARG A 108 4.14 3.95 -12.05
C ARG A 108 2.79 3.28 -12.35
N THR A 109 1.77 3.51 -11.52
CA THR A 109 0.41 2.95 -11.62
C THR A 109 0.36 1.42 -11.69
N ARG A 110 1.37 0.78 -11.12
CA ARG A 110 1.51 -0.69 -10.99
C ARG A 110 2.54 -1.01 -9.91
N ILE A 111 2.54 -2.25 -9.42
CA ILE A 111 3.62 -2.76 -8.60
C ILE A 111 4.89 -2.82 -9.44
N ARG A 112 5.98 -2.27 -8.90
CA ARG A 112 7.32 -2.28 -9.51
C ARG A 112 8.07 -3.51 -9.01
N TRP A 113 7.76 -4.68 -9.57
CA TRP A 113 8.31 -5.97 -9.12
C TRP A 113 9.83 -5.98 -9.01
N GLY A 114 10.54 -5.38 -9.99
CA GLY A 114 12.00 -5.26 -9.93
C GLY A 114 12.49 -4.37 -8.78
N TRP A 115 11.72 -3.35 -8.39
CA TRP A 115 11.99 -2.55 -7.19
C TRP A 115 11.68 -3.35 -5.92
N MET A 116 10.55 -4.00 -5.86
CA MET A 116 10.15 -4.87 -4.74
C MET A 116 11.20 -5.97 -4.49
N ALA A 117 11.72 -6.59 -5.55
CA ALA A 117 12.80 -7.58 -5.44
C ALA A 117 14.09 -6.98 -4.85
N ARG A 118 14.44 -5.73 -5.20
CA ARG A 118 15.60 -5.05 -4.60
C ARG A 118 15.41 -4.73 -3.13
N CYS A 119 14.16 -4.53 -2.68
CA CYS A 119 13.85 -4.34 -1.26
C CYS A 119 13.97 -5.62 -0.43
N LEU A 120 14.13 -6.80 -1.06
CA LEU A 120 14.38 -8.05 -0.32
C LEU A 120 15.72 -8.03 0.44
N LEU A 121 16.75 -7.32 -0.08
CA LEU A 121 18.03 -7.23 0.63
C LEU A 121 17.89 -6.44 1.95
N PRO A 122 17.35 -5.20 1.98
CA PRO A 122 17.01 -4.53 3.24
C PRO A 122 16.12 -5.38 4.15
N LEU A 123 15.17 -6.11 3.57
CA LEU A 123 14.25 -6.96 4.31
C LEU A 123 14.97 -8.12 4.99
N LEU A 124 15.89 -8.80 4.30
CA LEU A 124 16.69 -9.89 4.87
C LEU A 124 17.58 -9.39 6.03
N VAL A 125 18.20 -8.23 5.87
CA VAL A 125 18.97 -7.60 6.98
C VAL A 125 18.05 -7.37 8.18
N LEU A 126 16.87 -6.80 7.94
CA LEU A 126 15.89 -6.57 9.00
C LEU A 126 15.43 -7.89 9.65
N ALA A 127 15.13 -8.92 8.85
CA ALA A 127 14.71 -10.24 9.34
C ALA A 127 15.77 -10.86 10.28
N VAL A 128 17.04 -10.83 9.89
CA VAL A 128 18.14 -11.35 10.73
C VAL A 128 18.21 -10.59 12.05
N ILE A 129 18.07 -9.27 12.02
CA ILE A 129 18.10 -8.45 13.24
C ILE A 129 16.87 -8.75 14.12
N MET A 130 15.66 -8.80 13.55
CA MET A 130 14.44 -9.08 14.31
C MET A 130 14.47 -10.48 14.94
N VAL A 131 14.85 -11.50 14.19
CA VAL A 131 15.00 -12.86 14.73
C VAL A 131 16.09 -12.89 15.79
N GLY A 132 17.23 -12.22 15.56
CA GLY A 132 18.32 -12.11 16.54
C GLY A 132 17.87 -11.45 17.84
N LEU A 133 17.16 -10.33 17.78
CA LEU A 133 16.63 -9.65 18.95
C LEU A 133 15.61 -10.50 19.71
N GLN A 134 14.72 -11.17 19.00
CA GLN A 134 13.73 -12.08 19.60
C GLN A 134 14.37 -13.32 20.25
N SER A 135 15.46 -13.84 19.65
CA SER A 135 16.17 -15.01 20.17
C SER A 135 17.10 -14.67 21.35
N TRP A 136 17.54 -13.40 21.43
CA TRP A 136 18.48 -12.99 22.47
C TRP A 136 17.79 -12.84 23.85
N GLY A 137 16.49 -12.56 23.88
CA GLY A 137 15.72 -12.37 25.10
C GLY A 137 15.28 -10.93 25.33
N THR A 138 14.55 -10.73 26.39
CA THR A 138 14.01 -9.42 26.79
C THR A 138 14.64 -8.95 28.10
N PHE A 139 14.97 -7.68 28.16
CA PHE A 139 15.29 -7.01 29.42
C PHE A 139 14.00 -6.59 30.09
N THR A 140 13.78 -7.03 31.31
CA THR A 140 12.76 -6.46 32.20
C THR A 140 13.45 -5.63 33.26
N VAL A 141 12.99 -4.40 33.48
CA VAL A 141 13.47 -3.52 34.53
C VAL A 141 12.34 -3.36 35.51
N ASP A 142 12.52 -3.90 36.70
CA ASP A 142 11.60 -3.72 37.82
C ASP A 142 12.30 -3.06 39.04
N GLY A 143 11.58 -2.92 40.15
CA GLY A 143 12.13 -2.34 41.38
C GLY A 143 13.29 -3.12 41.99
N SER A 144 13.57 -4.37 41.55
CA SER A 144 14.67 -5.21 42.00
C SER A 144 15.91 -5.17 41.09
N GLY A 145 15.79 -4.58 39.91
CA GLY A 145 16.93 -4.40 38.98
C GLY A 145 16.62 -4.69 37.53
N VAL A 146 17.66 -4.97 36.76
CA VAL A 146 17.57 -5.37 35.35
C VAL A 146 17.64 -6.88 35.26
N HIS A 147 16.57 -7.50 34.79
CA HIS A 147 16.50 -8.95 34.60
C HIS A 147 16.59 -9.26 33.11
N TRP A 148 17.41 -10.25 32.79
CA TRP A 148 17.55 -10.80 31.45
C TRP A 148 16.79 -12.11 31.36
N ASP A 149 15.65 -12.10 30.66
CA ASP A 149 14.90 -13.30 30.32
C ASP A 149 15.30 -13.78 28.93
N THR A 150 15.97 -14.91 28.82
CA THR A 150 16.25 -15.56 27.56
C THR A 150 14.91 -16.02 26.96
N ALA A 151 14.67 -15.74 25.69
CA ALA A 151 13.54 -16.29 24.97
C ALA A 151 13.60 -17.83 25.08
N VAL A 152 12.63 -18.40 25.78
CA VAL A 152 12.55 -19.85 25.91
C VAL A 152 12.00 -20.38 24.60
N LEU A 153 12.88 -20.77 23.70
CA LEU A 153 12.55 -21.74 22.65
C LEU A 153 12.24 -23.06 23.35
N GLY A 154 11.11 -23.11 24.03
CA GLY A 154 10.66 -24.23 24.84
C GLY A 154 9.87 -25.22 24.01
N GLN A 155 9.33 -26.24 24.72
CA GLN A 155 8.39 -27.17 24.09
C GLN A 155 7.14 -26.44 23.64
N SER A 156 6.72 -26.74 22.40
CA SER A 156 5.48 -26.18 21.87
C SER A 156 4.27 -26.58 22.71
N THR A 157 3.41 -25.65 23.03
CA THR A 157 2.16 -25.89 23.77
C THR A 157 1.05 -26.44 22.84
N VAL A 158 1.27 -26.41 21.52
CA VAL A 158 0.32 -26.87 20.51
C VAL A 158 0.81 -28.13 19.79
N THR A 159 -0.10 -28.90 19.19
CA THR A 159 0.26 -30.07 18.39
C THR A 159 1.04 -29.67 17.14
N LEU A 160 1.86 -30.59 16.60
CA LEU A 160 2.59 -30.36 15.36
C LEU A 160 1.64 -30.04 14.20
N GLY A 161 0.46 -30.67 14.16
CA GLY A 161 -0.55 -30.40 13.13
C GLY A 161 -1.08 -28.97 13.20
N THR A 162 -1.45 -28.51 14.39
CA THR A 162 -1.91 -27.13 14.65
C THR A 162 -0.82 -26.13 14.28
N LEU A 163 0.41 -26.35 14.76
CA LEU A 163 1.55 -25.48 14.45
C LEU A 163 1.80 -25.37 12.95
N THR A 164 1.82 -26.52 12.24
CA THR A 164 2.04 -26.53 10.79
C THR A 164 0.93 -25.77 10.07
N LEU A 165 -0.34 -26.00 10.43
CA LEU A 165 -1.48 -25.31 9.85
C LEU A 165 -1.37 -23.80 10.07
N THR A 166 -1.09 -23.38 11.29
CA THR A 166 -0.94 -21.96 11.65
C THR A 166 0.20 -21.31 10.85
N ILE A 167 1.39 -21.93 10.81
CA ILE A 167 2.53 -21.38 10.05
C ILE A 167 2.20 -21.27 8.57
N VAL A 168 1.62 -22.29 7.95
CA VAL A 168 1.23 -22.26 6.53
C VAL A 168 0.23 -21.14 6.28
N MET A 169 -0.77 -21.01 7.14
CA MET A 169 -1.78 -19.97 7.03
C MET A 169 -1.17 -18.57 7.19
N VAL A 170 -0.32 -18.37 8.18
CA VAL A 170 0.38 -17.09 8.42
C VAL A 170 1.23 -16.70 7.21
N VAL A 171 2.06 -17.61 6.70
CA VAL A 171 2.94 -17.33 5.56
C VAL A 171 2.14 -17.03 4.28
N LEU A 172 0.98 -17.66 4.10
CA LEU A 172 0.15 -17.46 2.91
C LEU A 172 -0.76 -16.24 3.00
N LEU A 173 -1.35 -15.95 4.15
CA LEU A 173 -2.40 -14.92 4.27
C LEU A 173 -1.88 -13.58 4.82
N VAL A 174 -0.95 -13.58 5.74
CA VAL A 174 -0.46 -12.34 6.38
C VAL A 174 0.19 -11.36 5.39
N PRO A 175 0.93 -11.79 4.35
CA PRO A 175 1.41 -10.85 3.33
C PRO A 175 0.27 -10.11 2.59
N PHE A 176 -0.87 -10.75 2.39
CA PHE A 176 -2.05 -10.12 1.80
C PHE A 176 -2.76 -9.20 2.80
N GLN A 177 -2.83 -9.57 4.08
CA GLN A 177 -3.34 -8.73 5.15
C GLN A 177 -2.49 -7.44 5.26
N ALA A 178 -1.17 -7.56 5.34
CA ALA A 178 -0.27 -6.41 5.39
C ALA A 178 -0.40 -5.52 4.13
N ALA A 179 -0.47 -6.13 2.94
CA ALA A 179 -0.74 -5.39 1.72
C ALA A 179 -2.09 -4.65 1.78
N ALA A 180 -3.15 -5.32 2.24
CA ALA A 180 -4.48 -4.73 2.33
C ALA A 180 -4.49 -3.45 3.19
N GLU A 181 -3.84 -3.48 4.33
CA GLU A 181 -3.71 -2.32 5.21
C GLU A 181 -2.86 -1.21 4.57
N GLU A 182 -1.72 -1.54 3.94
CA GLU A 182 -0.93 -0.56 3.22
C GLU A 182 -1.72 0.13 2.09
N TYR A 183 -2.53 -0.63 1.34
CA TYR A 183 -3.38 -0.08 0.28
C TYR A 183 -4.46 0.85 0.82
N VAL A 184 -5.05 0.55 1.98
CA VAL A 184 -6.07 1.40 2.62
C VAL A 184 -5.44 2.66 3.20
N PHE A 185 -4.42 2.51 4.05
CA PHE A 185 -3.91 3.63 4.83
C PHE A 185 -2.90 4.48 4.03
N ARG A 186 -1.89 3.86 3.41
CA ARG A 186 -0.83 4.58 2.67
C ARG A 186 -1.20 4.75 1.20
N GLY A 187 -1.98 3.85 0.64
CA GLY A 187 -2.51 3.99 -0.73
C GLY A 187 -3.65 4.99 -0.80
N PHE A 188 -4.81 4.60 -0.32
CA PHE A 188 -6.06 5.35 -0.51
C PHE A 188 -6.15 6.60 0.38
N LEU A 189 -5.96 6.45 1.70
CA LEU A 189 -6.16 7.55 2.64
C LEU A 189 -5.13 8.67 2.43
N MET A 190 -3.83 8.34 2.30
CA MET A 190 -2.81 9.36 2.02
C MET A 190 -3.05 10.09 0.70
N GLN A 191 -3.44 9.38 -0.37
CA GLN A 191 -3.74 10.04 -1.66
C GLN A 191 -5.01 10.89 -1.58
N THR A 192 -6.01 10.46 -0.80
CA THR A 192 -7.23 11.23 -0.55
C THR A 192 -6.91 12.57 0.13
N ILE A 193 -6.24 12.52 1.27
CA ILE A 193 -5.87 13.72 2.05
C ILE A 193 -4.94 14.62 1.23
N GLY A 194 -3.92 14.03 0.61
CA GLY A 194 -2.97 14.77 -0.22
C GLY A 194 -3.62 15.46 -1.42
N ALA A 195 -4.68 14.87 -1.99
CA ALA A 195 -5.42 15.46 -3.10
C ALA A 195 -6.36 16.58 -2.66
N TRP A 196 -6.91 16.56 -1.45
CA TRP A 196 -7.77 17.64 -0.94
C TRP A 196 -6.99 18.91 -0.60
N ILE A 197 -5.77 18.79 -0.09
CA ILE A 197 -4.99 19.94 0.36
C ILE A 197 -4.28 20.62 -0.81
N PRO A 198 -4.44 21.95 -1.02
CA PRO A 198 -3.88 22.64 -2.20
C PRO A 198 -2.34 22.69 -2.18
N TRP A 199 -1.75 22.92 -1.03
CA TRP A 199 -0.31 23.09 -0.86
C TRP A 199 0.39 21.73 -0.79
N ARG A 200 1.28 21.42 -1.75
CA ARG A 200 1.93 20.11 -1.88
C ARG A 200 2.66 19.67 -0.60
N ARG A 201 3.42 20.56 0.03
CA ARG A 201 4.18 20.24 1.26
C ARG A 201 3.24 20.01 2.45
N VAL A 202 2.30 20.92 2.66
CA VAL A 202 1.28 20.76 3.74
C VAL A 202 0.46 19.50 3.50
N GLY A 203 0.03 19.26 2.25
CA GLY A 203 -0.69 18.04 1.89
C GLY A 203 0.08 16.76 2.18
N ALA A 204 1.39 16.76 1.94
CA ALA A 204 2.24 15.61 2.29
C ALA A 204 2.30 15.38 3.81
N VAL A 205 2.57 16.44 4.59
CA VAL A 205 2.66 16.33 6.06
C VAL A 205 1.33 15.88 6.66
N VAL A 206 0.22 16.54 6.28
CA VAL A 206 -1.10 16.18 6.82
C VAL A 206 -1.53 14.78 6.39
N ALA A 207 -1.23 14.37 5.15
CA ALA A 207 -1.53 13.02 4.68
C ALA A 207 -0.77 11.96 5.48
N VAL A 208 0.50 12.18 5.80
CA VAL A 208 1.30 11.30 6.67
C VAL A 208 0.70 11.25 8.07
N LEU A 209 0.47 12.39 8.71
CA LEU A 209 -0.02 12.44 10.10
C LEU A 209 -1.42 11.83 10.23
N VAL A 210 -2.36 12.15 9.34
CA VAL A 210 -3.73 11.61 9.39
C VAL A 210 -3.72 10.11 9.09
N SER A 211 -2.96 9.65 8.09
CA SER A 211 -2.85 8.22 7.78
C SER A 211 -2.28 7.43 8.96
N THR A 212 -1.24 7.96 9.59
CA THR A 212 -0.61 7.37 10.79
C THR A 212 -1.58 7.33 11.97
N ALA A 213 -2.26 8.45 12.25
CA ALA A 213 -3.20 8.53 13.36
C ALA A 213 -4.38 7.56 13.21
N VAL A 214 -4.97 7.50 12.00
CA VAL A 214 -6.10 6.58 11.74
C VAL A 214 -5.64 5.12 11.84
N PHE A 215 -4.42 4.81 11.37
CA PHE A 215 -3.83 3.48 11.51
C PHE A 215 -3.62 3.09 12.97
N ALA A 216 -3.03 3.97 13.79
CA ALA A 216 -2.80 3.72 15.21
C ALA A 216 -4.12 3.61 16.01
N ILE A 217 -5.09 4.50 15.75
CA ILE A 217 -6.41 4.46 16.38
C ILE A 217 -7.15 3.15 16.05
N GLY A 218 -6.98 2.62 14.83
CA GLY A 218 -7.55 1.33 14.45
C GLY A 218 -7.09 0.15 15.30
N HIS A 219 -5.98 0.29 16.04
CA HIS A 219 -5.45 -0.74 16.94
C HIS A 219 -5.91 -0.59 18.40
N VAL A 220 -6.56 0.53 18.75
CA VAL A 220 -7.09 0.75 20.12
C VAL A 220 -8.08 -0.35 20.55
N PRO A 221 -9.01 -0.82 19.69
CA PRO A 221 -9.93 -1.90 20.06
C PRO A 221 -9.25 -3.24 20.39
N ASN A 222 -8.00 -3.42 19.99
CA ASN A 222 -7.22 -4.62 20.27
C ASN A 222 -6.58 -4.62 21.67
N GLY A 223 -6.94 -3.65 22.53
CA GLY A 223 -6.44 -3.58 23.90
C GLY A 223 -5.03 -3.01 24.06
N TYR A 224 -4.44 -2.40 23.01
CA TYR A 224 -3.08 -1.83 23.06
C TYR A 224 -2.97 -0.72 24.12
N ASN A 225 -1.98 -0.82 25.00
CA ASN A 225 -1.61 0.25 25.92
C ASN A 225 -0.91 1.41 25.17
N VAL A 226 -0.49 2.43 25.90
CA VAL A 226 0.16 3.61 25.32
C VAL A 226 1.43 3.26 24.53
N TRP A 227 2.23 2.30 24.98
CA TRP A 227 3.45 1.87 24.30
C TRP A 227 3.15 1.09 23.02
N GLY A 228 2.13 0.23 23.04
CA GLY A 228 1.65 -0.47 21.86
C GLY A 228 1.11 0.51 20.80
N ILE A 229 0.35 1.54 21.21
CA ILE A 229 -0.11 2.58 20.28
C ILE A 229 1.05 3.42 19.74
N LEU A 230 2.06 3.73 20.55
CA LEU A 230 3.27 4.42 20.09
C LEU A 230 4.09 3.54 19.14
N ASP A 231 4.15 2.23 19.39
CA ASP A 231 4.81 1.25 18.53
C ASP A 231 4.20 1.23 17.14
N VAL A 232 2.89 0.95 17.06
CA VAL A 232 2.12 0.94 15.80
C VAL A 232 2.15 2.30 15.11
N GLY A 233 2.05 3.39 15.90
CA GLY A 233 2.11 4.76 15.38
C GLY A 233 3.46 5.10 14.77
N SER A 234 4.56 4.71 15.42
CA SER A 234 5.92 4.93 14.93
C SER A 234 6.20 4.14 13.65
N PHE A 235 5.81 2.86 13.63
CA PHE A 235 5.84 2.04 12.43
C PHE A 235 5.04 2.71 11.30
N GLY A 236 3.81 3.12 11.59
CA GLY A 236 2.92 3.78 10.64
C GLY A 236 3.47 5.07 10.06
N LEU A 237 4.11 5.89 10.90
CA LEU A 237 4.75 7.14 10.50
C LEU A 237 5.91 6.90 9.54
N ILE A 238 6.82 5.98 9.91
CA ILE A 238 7.99 5.68 9.10
C ILE A 238 7.57 5.03 7.78
N ALA A 239 6.60 4.10 7.78
CA ALA A 239 6.04 3.53 6.58
C ALA A 239 5.46 4.61 5.64
N ALA A 240 4.67 5.56 6.16
CA ALA A 240 4.14 6.65 5.36
C ALA A 240 5.24 7.55 4.76
N VAL A 241 6.34 7.79 5.50
CA VAL A 241 7.50 8.50 4.98
C VAL A 241 8.21 7.70 3.88
N ILE A 242 8.43 6.40 4.07
CA ILE A 242 9.01 5.50 3.03
C ILE A 242 8.18 5.57 1.74
N VAL A 243 6.85 5.50 1.85
CA VAL A 243 5.95 5.59 0.69
C VAL A 243 6.10 6.91 -0.05
N LEU A 244 6.16 8.05 0.66
CA LEU A 244 6.39 9.35 0.03
C LEU A 244 7.77 9.44 -0.64
N ARG A 245 8.79 8.85 -0.03
CA ARG A 245 10.17 8.90 -0.48
C ARG A 245 10.41 7.99 -1.68
N THR A 246 9.80 6.81 -1.69
CA THR A 246 9.95 5.81 -2.77
C THR A 246 8.92 5.96 -3.87
N GLY A 247 7.81 6.65 -3.60
CA GLY A 247 6.69 6.82 -4.53
C GLY A 247 5.86 5.55 -4.73
N GLY A 248 5.76 4.67 -3.73
CA GLY A 248 4.94 3.45 -3.81
C GLY A 248 4.98 2.59 -2.55
N LEU A 249 4.13 1.58 -2.51
CA LEU A 249 3.86 0.73 -1.36
C LEU A 249 4.80 -0.47 -1.22
N GLU A 250 5.62 -0.79 -2.24
CA GLU A 250 6.33 -2.07 -2.34
C GLU A 250 7.24 -2.35 -1.15
N ALA A 251 7.99 -1.34 -0.69
CA ALA A 251 8.92 -1.50 0.44
C ALA A 251 8.16 -1.67 1.76
N THR A 252 7.08 -0.92 1.96
CA THR A 252 6.29 -0.97 3.21
C THR A 252 5.44 -2.22 3.31
N ILE A 253 4.89 -2.72 2.20
CA ILE A 253 4.21 -4.02 2.17
C ILE A 253 5.16 -5.13 2.65
N LEU A 254 6.41 -5.15 2.16
CA LEU A 254 7.40 -6.14 2.57
C LEU A 254 7.77 -6.01 4.05
N GLN A 255 8.01 -4.78 4.54
CA GLN A 255 8.33 -4.54 5.95
C GLN A 255 7.19 -4.97 6.86
N HIS A 256 5.96 -4.59 6.53
CA HIS A 256 4.76 -4.90 7.30
C HIS A 256 4.50 -6.41 7.32
N ALA A 257 4.59 -7.06 6.15
CA ALA A 257 4.43 -8.51 6.06
C ALA A 257 5.49 -9.26 6.89
N LEU A 258 6.77 -8.85 6.82
CA LEU A 258 7.82 -9.46 7.62
C LEU A 258 7.54 -9.31 9.12
N ASN A 259 7.18 -8.09 9.56
CA ASN A 259 6.87 -7.82 10.95
C ASN A 259 5.78 -8.77 11.47
N ASN A 260 4.64 -8.79 10.80
CA ASN A 260 3.49 -9.58 11.25
C ASN A 260 3.74 -11.09 11.12
N VAL A 261 4.37 -11.55 10.02
CA VAL A 261 4.76 -12.98 9.88
C VAL A 261 5.71 -13.39 11.00
N THR A 262 6.71 -12.57 11.32
CA THR A 262 7.68 -12.88 12.39
C THR A 262 6.96 -13.01 13.74
N ILE A 263 6.10 -12.05 14.08
CA ILE A 263 5.33 -12.07 15.33
C ILE A 263 4.47 -13.34 15.41
N PHE A 264 3.64 -13.61 14.40
CA PHE A 264 2.73 -14.76 14.44
C PHE A 264 3.46 -16.11 14.41
N VAL A 265 4.56 -16.24 13.64
CA VAL A 265 5.34 -17.47 13.59
C VAL A 265 6.03 -17.76 14.92
N LEU A 266 6.52 -16.74 15.62
CA LEU A 266 7.15 -16.91 16.94
C LEU A 266 6.13 -17.17 18.06
N GLN A 267 4.92 -16.64 17.92
CA GLN A 267 3.85 -16.86 18.90
C GLN A 267 3.11 -18.19 18.68
N ALA A 268 3.01 -18.68 17.44
CA ALA A 268 2.26 -19.89 17.10
C ALA A 268 2.61 -21.14 17.92
N PRO A 269 3.88 -21.42 18.26
CA PRO A 269 4.23 -22.54 19.14
C PRO A 269 4.07 -22.24 20.64
N GLY A 270 3.67 -21.02 21.02
CA GLY A 270 3.65 -20.59 22.42
C GLY A 270 5.03 -20.25 22.99
N TRP A 271 6.04 -20.04 22.14
CA TRP A 271 7.41 -19.71 22.57
C TRP A 271 7.57 -18.28 23.04
N SER A 272 6.74 -17.39 22.58
CA SER A 272 6.75 -16.01 23.05
C SER A 272 6.05 -15.96 24.40
N LYS A 273 6.76 -15.52 25.42
CA LYS A 273 6.18 -15.09 26.70
C LYS A 273 5.54 -13.71 26.60
N VAL A 274 5.44 -13.14 25.41
CA VAL A 274 4.59 -11.99 25.20
C VAL A 274 3.19 -12.47 25.56
N ASP A 275 2.80 -12.12 26.76
CA ASP A 275 1.44 -12.31 27.22
C ASP A 275 0.52 -11.89 26.10
N ILE A 276 -0.27 -12.82 25.62
CA ILE A 276 -1.23 -12.55 24.54
C ILE A 276 -2.31 -11.58 25.06
N GLU A 277 -2.49 -11.51 26.39
CA GLU A 277 -3.20 -10.44 27.07
C GLU A 277 -2.47 -9.10 27.02
N ALA A 278 -1.18 -9.14 26.70
CA ALA A 278 -0.37 -7.93 26.56
C ALA A 278 -0.25 -7.50 25.10
N SER A 279 -1.31 -6.98 24.55
CA SER A 279 -1.20 -5.77 23.73
C SER A 279 -0.49 -4.66 24.55
N ASP A 280 0.10 -5.02 25.67
CA ASP A 280 0.92 -4.22 26.55
C ASP A 280 2.32 -4.09 25.98
N GLY A 281 2.41 -3.23 24.96
CA GLY A 281 3.70 -2.76 24.48
C GLY A 281 4.53 -2.23 25.66
N THR A 282 5.86 -2.38 25.54
CA THR A 282 6.82 -1.81 26.47
C THR A 282 7.60 -0.69 25.78
N TRP A 283 8.17 0.25 26.56
CA TRP A 283 9.01 1.30 25.97
C TRP A 283 10.24 0.72 25.25
N GLN A 284 10.74 -0.42 25.71
CA GLN A 284 11.84 -1.15 25.06
C GLN A 284 11.39 -1.70 23.69
N GLY A 285 10.23 -2.35 23.62
CA GLY A 285 9.62 -2.82 22.37
C GLY A 285 9.44 -1.68 21.39
N TRP A 286 8.87 -0.56 21.85
CA TRP A 286 8.73 0.65 21.05
C TRP A 286 10.07 1.15 20.48
N LEU A 287 11.14 1.20 21.30
CA LEU A 287 12.47 1.60 20.82
C LEU A 287 13.02 0.64 19.77
N VAL A 288 12.78 -0.67 19.93
CA VAL A 288 13.20 -1.69 18.95
C VAL A 288 12.47 -1.48 17.62
N THR A 289 11.16 -1.28 17.64
CA THR A 289 10.37 -1.01 16.42
C THR A 289 10.79 0.30 15.77
N LEU A 290 10.98 1.35 16.54
CA LEU A 290 11.48 2.64 16.04
C LEU A 290 12.86 2.49 15.38
N GLY A 291 13.81 1.84 16.08
CA GLY A 291 15.16 1.63 15.59
C GLY A 291 15.22 0.76 14.33
N THR A 292 14.52 -0.36 14.32
CA THR A 292 14.46 -1.28 13.17
C THR A 292 13.77 -0.65 11.98
N SER A 293 12.70 0.12 12.19
CA SER A 293 12.01 0.84 11.12
C SER A 293 12.86 1.98 10.52
N LEU A 294 13.60 2.72 11.35
CA LEU A 294 14.54 3.75 10.88
C LEU A 294 15.69 3.12 10.08
N LEU A 295 16.24 2.01 10.56
CA LEU A 295 17.28 1.25 9.85
C LEU A 295 16.77 0.78 8.49
N TYR A 296 15.58 0.18 8.46
CA TYR A 296 14.96 -0.26 7.21
C TYR A 296 14.78 0.88 6.23
N TRP A 297 14.25 2.04 6.69
CA TRP A 297 14.14 3.23 5.86
C TRP A 297 15.50 3.68 5.30
N GLY A 298 16.54 3.72 6.12
CA GLY A 298 17.89 4.06 5.67
C GLY A 298 18.42 3.11 4.58
N LEU A 299 18.23 1.80 4.76
CA LEU A 299 18.63 0.78 3.79
C LEU A 299 17.81 0.90 2.48
N VAL A 300 16.50 1.11 2.58
CA VAL A 300 15.61 1.34 1.42
C VAL A 300 16.03 2.59 0.64
N GLU A 301 16.35 3.69 1.34
CA GLU A 301 16.84 4.92 0.68
C GLU A 301 18.16 4.68 -0.05
N LEU A 302 19.10 3.94 0.55
CA LEU A 302 20.38 3.59 -0.06
C LEU A 302 20.17 2.77 -1.34
N VAL A 303 19.30 1.76 -1.30
CA VAL A 303 18.95 0.95 -2.48
C VAL A 303 18.22 1.79 -3.53
N ALA A 304 17.29 2.66 -3.13
CA ALA A 304 16.58 3.56 -4.02
C ALA A 304 17.51 4.54 -4.74
N TRP A 305 18.47 5.09 -4.01
CA TRP A 305 19.49 5.98 -4.59
C TRP A 305 20.35 5.26 -5.62
N ARG A 306 20.85 4.05 -5.31
CA ARG A 306 21.66 3.26 -6.22
C ARG A 306 20.91 2.75 -7.45
N SER A 307 19.59 2.60 -7.32
CA SER A 307 18.73 2.04 -8.38
C SER A 307 18.19 3.08 -9.35
N GLY A 308 18.40 4.38 -9.11
CA GLY A 308 17.76 5.45 -9.88
C GLY A 308 16.22 5.36 -9.87
N LEU A 309 15.63 5.06 -8.72
CA LEU A 309 14.19 4.82 -8.58
C LEU A 309 13.36 6.04 -8.97
N ASP A 310 12.35 5.83 -9.82
CA ASP A 310 11.33 6.86 -10.09
C ASP A 310 10.44 7.09 -8.87
N ARG A 311 10.59 8.26 -8.28
CA ARG A 311 9.90 8.66 -7.03
C ARG A 311 8.66 9.50 -7.26
N ARG A 312 8.40 9.89 -8.52
CA ARG A 312 7.29 10.76 -8.91
C ARG A 312 6.70 10.33 -10.24
N PHE A 313 5.42 10.57 -10.41
CA PHE A 313 4.75 10.35 -11.70
C PHE A 313 5.18 11.41 -12.72
N PRO A 314 5.60 11.01 -13.95
CA PRO A 314 5.92 11.96 -15.01
C PRO A 314 4.62 12.47 -15.66
N GLY A 315 4.13 13.62 -15.23
CA GLY A 315 2.89 14.20 -15.76
C GLY A 315 2.44 15.40 -14.97
N GLU A 316 1.25 15.91 -15.29
CA GLU A 316 0.67 17.10 -14.68
C GLU A 316 -0.51 16.76 -13.77
N GLU A 317 -0.68 17.57 -12.73
CA GLU A 317 -1.88 17.52 -11.89
C GLU A 317 -3.04 18.22 -12.61
N THR A 318 -4.21 17.64 -12.53
CA THR A 318 -5.44 18.31 -12.93
C THR A 318 -5.65 19.55 -12.06
N PRO A 319 -5.88 20.74 -12.65
CA PRO A 319 -6.21 21.93 -11.90
C PRO A 319 -7.42 21.71 -10.99
N ARG A 320 -7.44 22.36 -9.83
CA ARG A 320 -8.47 22.19 -8.79
C ARG A 320 -9.88 22.55 -9.27
N PHE A 321 -9.98 23.45 -10.23
CA PHE A 321 -11.20 23.94 -10.84
C PHE A 321 -11.15 23.77 -12.36
N ARG A 322 -11.63 22.63 -12.88
CA ARG A 322 -12.33 22.61 -14.14
C ARG A 322 -13.81 22.89 -13.82
N GLY A 323 -14.09 24.08 -13.45
CA GLY A 323 -15.45 24.49 -13.17
C GLY A 323 -15.60 25.94 -13.56
N VAL A 324 -16.51 26.17 -14.52
CA VAL A 324 -17.21 27.43 -14.76
C VAL A 324 -16.41 28.65 -14.30
N ALA A 325 -15.69 29.27 -15.22
CA ALA A 325 -15.29 30.66 -15.00
C ALA A 325 -16.54 31.38 -14.50
N PRO A 326 -16.52 32.05 -13.34
CA PRO A 326 -17.68 32.79 -12.90
C PRO A 326 -18.10 33.74 -14.02
N ALA A 327 -19.39 33.89 -14.23
CA ALA A 327 -19.96 34.67 -15.36
C ALA A 327 -19.44 36.12 -15.46
N TRP A 328 -18.79 36.65 -14.41
CA TRP A 328 -18.10 37.93 -14.38
C TRP A 328 -16.68 37.90 -14.99
N ALA A 329 -16.10 36.73 -15.28
CA ALA A 329 -14.78 36.61 -15.93
C ALA A 329 -14.85 36.64 -17.45
N GLY A 330 -16.00 36.91 -18.02
CA GLY A 330 -16.24 37.09 -19.48
C GLY A 330 -15.82 38.44 -19.96
N GLY A 331 -14.55 38.85 -19.85
CA GLY A 331 -14.09 40.15 -20.28
C GLY A 331 -12.63 40.30 -20.66
N SER A 332 -11.82 39.26 -20.61
CA SER A 332 -10.45 39.33 -21.11
C SER A 332 -10.20 38.20 -22.11
N ARG A 333 -10.11 38.53 -23.38
CA ARG A 333 -9.50 37.69 -24.40
C ARG A 333 -8.10 37.32 -23.89
N TRP A 334 -7.91 36.09 -23.46
CA TRP A 334 -6.58 35.58 -23.28
C TRP A 334 -5.92 35.48 -24.65
N VAL A 335 -5.10 36.47 -24.95
CA VAL A 335 -4.11 36.40 -26.02
C VAL A 335 -3.23 35.19 -25.72
N ARG A 336 -3.27 34.19 -26.56
CA ARG A 336 -2.26 33.13 -26.57
C ARG A 336 -0.89 33.81 -26.66
N PRO A 337 0.09 33.47 -25.83
CA PRO A 337 1.45 33.91 -26.09
C PRO A 337 1.87 33.33 -27.43
N GLY A 338 2.12 34.24 -28.35
CA GLY A 338 2.45 33.94 -29.73
C GLY A 338 3.69 33.10 -29.85
N GLY A 339 3.64 32.14 -30.74
CA GLY A 339 4.83 31.60 -31.33
C GLY A 339 5.58 32.72 -32.04
N SER A 340 6.82 32.92 -31.66
CA SER A 340 7.78 33.75 -32.37
C SER A 340 8.12 33.06 -33.69
N GLY A 341 7.46 33.53 -34.76
CA GLY A 341 7.84 33.26 -36.13
C GLY A 341 8.45 34.53 -36.69
N TRP A 342 9.73 34.61 -36.75
CA TRP A 342 10.47 35.55 -37.58
C TRP A 342 10.31 35.12 -39.04
N SER A 343 9.75 36.01 -39.91
CA SER A 343 10.04 36.07 -41.33
C SER A 343 9.75 37.46 -41.85
N GLY A 344 10.77 38.26 -41.90
CA GLY A 344 10.82 39.42 -42.76
C GLY A 344 11.37 39.00 -44.11
N ALA A 345 10.64 39.27 -45.16
CA ALA A 345 11.16 39.56 -46.52
C ALA A 345 10.04 40.18 -47.36
N PRO A 346 10.36 41.14 -48.25
CA PRO A 346 9.40 42.08 -48.81
C PRO A 346 8.69 41.55 -50.06
N ALA A 347 7.54 42.17 -50.34
CA ALA A 347 6.75 42.00 -51.52
C ALA A 347 7.50 42.31 -52.83
N ARG A 348 7.30 41.47 -53.86
CA ARG A 348 7.30 41.88 -55.26
C ARG A 348 6.12 41.29 -56.01
N SER A 349 5.50 42.16 -56.73
CA SER A 349 4.33 42.02 -57.61
C SER A 349 4.65 41.30 -58.92
N GLU A 350 3.56 40.83 -59.51
CA GLU A 350 3.30 40.68 -60.94
C GLU A 350 3.63 39.37 -61.65
N GLY A 351 2.59 38.88 -62.37
CA GLY A 351 2.69 38.22 -63.63
C GLY A 351 1.88 36.94 -63.83
N VAL A 352 0.62 37.07 -64.16
CA VAL A 352 -0.14 36.61 -65.32
C VAL A 352 0.30 35.36 -66.09
N ALA A 353 -0.75 34.57 -66.38
CA ALA A 353 -0.94 33.58 -67.46
C ALA A 353 -0.61 32.10 -67.26
N GLY A 354 -1.69 31.34 -67.33
CA GLY A 354 -1.87 29.95 -67.54
C GLY A 354 -1.46 29.41 -68.90
N PRO A 355 -2.17 28.38 -69.46
CA PRO A 355 -2.19 26.98 -69.03
C PRO A 355 -1.50 26.09 -70.12
N VAL A 356 -1.60 24.79 -70.03
CA VAL A 356 -1.69 23.76 -71.09
C VAL A 356 -0.97 22.47 -70.80
N ALA A 357 -1.76 21.40 -70.64
CA ALA A 357 -1.80 20.09 -71.28
C ALA A 357 -0.61 19.10 -71.08
N ALA A 358 -0.94 17.96 -70.47
CA ALA A 358 -1.12 16.63 -71.08
C ALA A 358 0.10 15.96 -71.71
N HIS A 359 0.39 14.77 -71.23
CA HIS A 359 0.53 13.46 -71.93
C HIS A 359 1.20 12.46 -70.95
N VAL A 360 0.52 11.34 -70.58
CA VAL A 360 0.38 10.05 -71.30
C VAL A 360 1.68 9.25 -71.46
N GLY A 361 1.67 8.04 -70.95
CA GLY A 361 2.51 6.94 -71.34
C GLY A 361 3.06 6.20 -70.11
N ALA A 362 2.54 5.17 -69.64
CA ALA A 362 2.25 3.82 -70.13
C ALA A 362 3.45 2.86 -69.94
N SER A 363 3.08 1.75 -69.43
CA SER A 363 3.65 0.41 -69.56
C SER A 363 4.75 -0.08 -68.55
N GLY A 364 4.26 -1.03 -67.76
CA GLY A 364 5.07 -2.07 -67.15
C GLY A 364 5.58 -3.10 -68.18
N PRO A 365 5.79 -4.33 -67.93
CA PRO A 365 5.76 -5.13 -66.71
C PRO A 365 6.95 -6.13 -66.60
N VAL A 366 6.80 -7.13 -65.69
CA VAL A 366 7.22 -8.55 -65.82
C VAL A 366 8.53 -8.98 -65.12
N GLU A 367 8.31 -9.90 -64.18
CA GLU A 367 8.90 -11.26 -63.99
C GLU A 367 10.34 -11.33 -63.49
N ASP A 368 10.78 -12.25 -62.80
CA ASP A 368 10.27 -13.51 -62.18
C ASP A 368 11.38 -14.08 -61.31
N ALA A 369 10.98 -14.99 -60.51
CA ALA A 369 11.65 -16.26 -60.15
C ALA A 369 12.70 -16.26 -59.01
N ALA A 370 12.27 -16.84 -57.95
CA ALA A 370 12.61 -18.18 -57.48
C ALA A 370 14.01 -18.42 -56.88
N GLY A 371 14.00 -18.98 -55.69
CA GLY A 371 14.81 -20.12 -55.45
C GLY A 371 15.43 -20.23 -54.06
N VAL A 372 14.78 -20.99 -53.22
CA VAL A 372 15.25 -22.24 -52.59
C VAL A 372 16.27 -22.15 -51.43
N ALA A 373 15.76 -22.52 -50.31
CA ALA A 373 16.16 -23.57 -49.37
C ALA A 373 17.47 -23.46 -48.57
N GLY A 374 17.34 -23.82 -47.30
CA GLY A 374 18.33 -24.57 -46.59
C GLY A 374 18.48 -24.28 -45.10
N ARG A 375 17.77 -25.09 -44.34
CA ARG A 375 18.10 -25.38 -42.94
C ARG A 375 19.45 -26.07 -42.77
N PRO A 376 19.94 -26.25 -41.55
CA PRO A 376 19.22 -26.68 -40.36
C PRO A 376 19.23 -25.70 -39.21
#